data_c8a363d84ba7f86913fceff246fece71
#
_entry.id   c8a363d84ba7f86913fceff246fece71
#
_cell.length_a   1.000
_cell.length_b   1.000
_cell.length_c   1.000
_cell.angle_alpha   90.00
_cell.angle_beta   90.00
_cell.angle_gamma   90.00
#
_symmetry.space_group_name_H-M   'P 1'
#
loop_
_entity.id
_entity.type
_entity.pdbx_description
1 polymer ?
#
loop_
_entity_poly.entity_id
_entity_poly.type
_entity_poly.pdbx_seq_one_letter_code
_entity_poly.pdbx_strand_id
1 'polypeptide(L)'
;LEAKAEPEKLGRGKTGKILVTLDSEKLPKLGITRASVYLSRFPGDKVGSENEIPVSVALLPDFSKLTEQQKNNPPQITLSAKELEFVDLKPNQKKSQTIVISNTGRSDLNIQDMQVFSMALAVKLKKRVLKPGESPKRKITVLAQNLHRVKGTPRVLMITEDRNLPD
;
A
#
# COMPACT_ATOMS: atom_id res chain seq x y z
N LEU A 1 -8.41 12.82 8.79
CA LEU A 1 -7.54 12.64 9.94
C LEU A 1 -7.68 13.85 10.87
N GLU A 2 -7.98 13.59 12.12
CA GLU A 2 -8.02 14.60 13.19
C GLU A 2 -7.05 14.19 14.27
N ALA A 3 -6.37 15.17 14.89
CA ALA A 3 -5.47 14.92 16.01
C ALA A 3 -5.78 15.87 17.15
N LYS A 4 -5.83 15.35 18.38
CA LYS A 4 -6.11 16.11 19.58
C LYS A 4 -5.11 15.74 20.67
N ALA A 5 -4.52 16.73 21.35
CA ALA A 5 -3.67 16.52 22.52
C ALA A 5 -4.51 16.45 23.80
N GLU A 6 -4.17 15.52 24.69
CA GLU A 6 -4.78 15.37 26.01
C GLU A 6 -3.72 15.22 27.09
N PRO A 7 -3.59 16.19 27.99
CA PRO A 7 -4.28 17.48 28.01
C PRO A 7 -3.76 18.45 26.93
N GLU A 8 -4.53 19.46 26.58
CA GLU A 8 -4.11 20.50 25.62
C GLU A 8 -2.89 21.31 26.11
N LYS A 9 -2.77 21.48 27.41
CA LYS A 9 -1.61 22.13 28.05
C LYS A 9 -0.90 21.14 28.95
N LEU A 10 0.38 20.92 28.68
CA LEU A 10 1.19 19.99 29.42
C LEU A 10 2.20 20.74 30.29
N GLY A 11 2.15 20.51 31.60
CA GLY A 11 3.12 21.07 32.55
C GLY A 11 4.49 20.40 32.45
N ARG A 12 5.53 21.07 32.91
CA ARG A 12 6.90 20.54 32.91
C ARG A 12 7.00 19.19 33.64
N GLY A 13 7.59 18.20 32.99
CA GLY A 13 7.78 16.85 33.54
C GLY A 13 6.50 15.99 33.54
N LYS A 14 5.41 16.45 32.94
CA LYS A 14 4.16 15.67 32.80
C LYS A 14 4.12 14.99 31.45
N THR A 15 3.33 13.92 31.36
CA THR A 15 3.07 13.18 30.14
C THR A 15 1.64 13.43 29.67
N GLY A 16 1.43 13.41 28.36
CA GLY A 16 0.12 13.52 27.71
C GLY A 16 -0.04 12.48 26.62
N LYS A 17 -1.21 12.47 26.01
CA LYS A 17 -1.56 11.59 24.87
C LYS A 17 -1.93 12.45 23.68
N ILE A 18 -1.65 11.94 22.50
CA ILE A 18 -2.18 12.48 21.25
C ILE A 18 -3.18 11.45 20.72
N LEU A 19 -4.46 11.83 20.68
CA LEU A 19 -5.50 11.04 20.03
C LEU A 19 -5.50 11.37 18.55
N VAL A 20 -5.41 10.33 17.72
CA VAL A 20 -5.53 10.45 16.27
C VAL A 20 -6.78 9.70 15.84
N THR A 21 -7.74 10.43 15.26
CA THR A 21 -9.00 9.88 14.76
C THR A 21 -8.99 9.87 13.25
N LEU A 22 -9.32 8.74 12.67
CA LEU A 22 -9.44 8.55 11.24
C LEU A 22 -10.90 8.30 10.87
N ASP A 23 -11.38 9.04 9.89
CA ASP A 23 -12.63 8.79 9.20
C ASP A 23 -12.33 8.04 7.90
N SER A 24 -12.68 6.75 7.84
CA SER A 24 -12.40 5.91 6.68
C SER A 24 -13.18 6.30 5.43
N GLU A 25 -14.34 6.95 5.60
CA GLU A 25 -15.15 7.42 4.46
C GLU A 25 -14.49 8.58 3.71
N LYS A 26 -13.61 9.32 4.40
CA LYS A 26 -12.84 10.42 3.82
C LYS A 26 -11.52 9.98 3.17
N LEU A 27 -11.19 8.70 3.21
CA LEU A 27 -10.01 8.20 2.52
C LEU A 27 -10.25 8.15 1.00
N PRO A 28 -9.30 8.66 0.18
CA PRO A 28 -9.55 8.87 -1.25
C PRO A 28 -9.61 7.56 -2.05
N LYS A 29 -8.99 6.49 -1.54
CA LYS A 29 -8.86 5.20 -2.25
C LYS A 29 -8.42 4.07 -1.33
N LEU A 30 -8.57 2.84 -1.81
CA LEU A 30 -8.01 1.64 -1.18
C LEU A 30 -6.47 1.67 -1.18
N GLY A 31 -5.89 0.88 -0.30
CA GLY A 31 -4.45 0.75 -0.12
C GLY A 31 -3.89 1.66 0.96
N ILE A 32 -2.60 1.93 0.90
CA ILE A 32 -1.90 2.69 1.92
C ILE A 32 -1.99 4.18 1.64
N THR A 33 -2.55 4.91 2.60
CA THR A 33 -2.50 6.37 2.68
C THR A 33 -1.57 6.77 3.82
N ARG A 34 -0.68 7.72 3.57
CA ARG A 34 0.25 8.27 4.55
C ARG A 34 -0.12 9.71 4.85
N ALA A 35 -0.04 10.06 6.13
CA ALA A 35 -0.25 11.41 6.64
C ALA A 35 0.74 11.66 7.78
N SER A 36 0.85 12.91 8.20
CA SER A 36 1.68 13.28 9.35
C SER A 36 0.90 14.16 10.30
N VAL A 37 1.09 13.93 11.58
CA VAL A 37 0.65 14.81 12.65
C VAL A 37 1.88 15.54 13.18
N TYR A 38 1.82 16.85 13.28
CA TYR A 38 2.91 17.66 13.80
C TYR A 38 2.58 18.19 15.19
N LEU A 39 3.51 18.02 16.12
CA LEU A 39 3.39 18.54 17.47
C LEU A 39 4.10 19.90 17.58
N SER A 40 3.31 20.96 17.70
CA SER A 40 3.81 22.30 17.96
C SER A 40 3.90 22.55 19.48
N ARG A 41 5.02 23.05 19.96
CA ARG A 41 5.25 23.33 21.39
C ARG A 41 4.60 24.64 21.82
N PHE A 42 4.43 25.57 20.90
CA PHE A 42 3.79 26.89 21.10
C PHE A 42 3.27 27.44 19.75
N PRO A 43 2.34 28.38 19.76
CA PRO A 43 1.87 29.04 18.55
C PRO A 43 3.01 29.66 17.75
N GLY A 44 3.13 29.30 16.47
CA GLY A 44 4.22 29.74 15.60
C GLY A 44 5.50 28.92 15.67
N ASP A 45 5.54 27.82 16.42
CA ASP A 45 6.64 26.86 16.40
C ASP A 45 6.84 26.29 15.01
N LYS A 46 8.09 26.19 14.59
CA LYS A 46 8.42 25.54 13.31
C LYS A 46 8.24 24.03 13.45
N VAL A 47 7.50 23.44 12.53
CA VAL A 47 7.32 21.99 12.45
C VAL A 47 8.26 21.40 11.42
N GLY A 48 8.87 20.27 11.74
CA GLY A 48 9.80 19.54 10.91
C GLY A 48 9.84 18.08 11.31
N SER A 49 10.84 17.35 10.86
CA SER A 49 10.97 15.90 11.12
C SER A 49 11.13 15.57 12.62
N GLU A 50 11.63 16.51 13.42
CA GLU A 50 11.85 16.34 14.86
C GLU A 50 10.55 16.34 15.70
N ASN A 51 9.48 16.89 15.16
CA ASN A 51 8.15 16.92 15.80
C ASN A 51 7.05 16.33 14.91
N GLU A 52 7.43 15.50 13.94
CA GLU A 52 6.54 14.76 13.07
C GLU A 52 6.19 13.40 13.67
N ILE A 53 4.90 13.08 13.67
CA ILE A 53 4.36 11.75 14.00
C ILE A 53 3.80 11.19 12.70
N PRO A 54 4.50 10.28 12.02
CA PRO A 54 4.01 9.68 10.80
C PRO A 54 2.84 8.73 11.09
N VAL A 55 1.78 8.85 10.30
CA VAL A 55 0.59 7.98 10.37
C VAL A 55 0.44 7.26 9.04
N SER A 56 0.30 5.93 9.09
CA SER A 56 0.05 5.11 7.92
C SER A 56 -1.24 4.31 8.11
N VAL A 57 -2.12 4.35 7.12
CA VAL A 57 -3.41 3.68 7.15
C VAL A 57 -3.55 2.83 5.90
N ALA A 58 -3.90 1.55 6.08
CA ALA A 58 -4.29 0.65 5.01
C ALA A 58 -5.81 0.55 4.96
N LEU A 59 -6.42 1.02 3.87
CA LEU A 59 -7.83 0.84 3.59
C LEU A 59 -8.00 -0.37 2.66
N LEU A 60 -8.66 -1.40 3.16
CA LEU A 60 -8.94 -2.64 2.43
C LEU A 60 -10.38 -2.65 1.89
N PRO A 61 -10.69 -3.55 0.94
CA PRO A 61 -12.05 -3.75 0.47
C PRO A 61 -13.03 -4.12 1.59
N ASP A 62 -14.25 -3.65 1.49
CA ASP A 62 -15.33 -4.01 2.42
C ASP A 62 -15.91 -5.39 2.06
N PHE A 63 -15.39 -6.41 2.72
CA PHE A 63 -15.82 -7.79 2.50
C PHE A 63 -17.22 -8.12 3.06
N SER A 64 -17.84 -7.22 3.82
CA SER A 64 -19.21 -7.40 4.31
C SER A 64 -20.24 -7.38 3.17
N LYS A 65 -19.91 -6.68 2.08
CA LYS A 65 -20.76 -6.51 0.88
C LYS A 65 -20.66 -7.65 -0.14
N LEU A 66 -19.89 -8.69 0.16
CA LEU A 66 -19.78 -9.84 -0.72
C LEU A 66 -21.10 -10.59 -0.82
N THR A 67 -21.45 -11.03 -2.04
CA THR A 67 -22.59 -11.90 -2.29
C THR A 67 -22.36 -13.28 -1.65
N GLU A 68 -23.43 -14.02 -1.39
CA GLU A 68 -23.34 -15.41 -0.87
C GLU A 68 -22.52 -16.30 -1.82
N GLN A 69 -22.63 -16.10 -3.12
CA GLN A 69 -21.80 -16.81 -4.11
C GLN A 69 -20.31 -16.52 -3.93
N GLN A 70 -19.93 -15.25 -3.71
CA GLN A 70 -18.54 -14.86 -3.48
C GLN A 70 -18.02 -15.36 -2.12
N LYS A 71 -18.88 -15.43 -1.11
CA LYS A 71 -18.53 -15.99 0.20
C LYS A 71 -18.27 -17.50 0.15
N ASN A 72 -19.10 -18.23 -0.60
CA ASN A 72 -19.02 -19.68 -0.73
C ASN A 72 -17.98 -20.14 -1.77
N ASN A 73 -17.72 -19.33 -2.76
CA ASN A 73 -16.76 -19.59 -3.84
C ASN A 73 -15.82 -18.39 -4.00
N PRO A 74 -14.94 -18.11 -3.01
CA PRO A 74 -14.12 -16.91 -3.04
C PRO A 74 -13.12 -16.91 -4.19
N PRO A 75 -12.76 -15.74 -4.71
CA PRO A 75 -11.59 -15.60 -5.55
C PRO A 75 -10.33 -15.87 -4.73
N GLN A 76 -9.28 -16.38 -5.35
CA GLN A 76 -7.99 -16.61 -4.71
C GLN A 76 -6.86 -16.15 -5.62
N ILE A 77 -6.01 -15.28 -5.08
CA ILE A 77 -4.82 -14.83 -5.80
C ILE A 77 -3.63 -15.74 -5.50
N THR A 78 -2.90 -16.08 -6.55
CA THR A 78 -1.60 -16.76 -6.42
C THR A 78 -0.57 -16.04 -7.29
N LEU A 79 0.61 -15.82 -6.73
CA LEU A 79 1.74 -15.19 -7.42
C LEU A 79 2.83 -16.22 -7.65
N SER A 80 3.43 -16.24 -8.84
CA SER A 80 4.59 -17.12 -9.13
C SER A 80 5.83 -16.76 -8.32
N ALA A 81 5.94 -15.51 -7.86
CA ALA A 81 6.98 -15.05 -6.96
C ALA A 81 6.46 -13.85 -6.17
N LYS A 82 6.79 -13.78 -4.87
CA LYS A 82 6.51 -12.63 -4.00
C LYS A 82 7.68 -11.66 -3.95
N GLU A 83 8.87 -12.15 -4.25
CA GLU A 83 10.11 -11.38 -4.30
C GLU A 83 10.80 -11.59 -5.65
N LEU A 84 11.39 -10.53 -6.17
CA LEU A 84 12.15 -10.54 -7.40
C LEU A 84 13.53 -9.93 -7.13
N GLU A 85 14.57 -10.68 -7.45
CA GLU A 85 15.93 -10.21 -7.34
C GLU A 85 16.44 -9.77 -8.71
N PHE A 86 16.99 -8.57 -8.79
CA PHE A 86 17.59 -8.00 -9.98
C PHE A 86 19.09 -7.83 -9.75
N VAL A 87 19.86 -8.78 -10.25
CA VAL A 87 21.33 -8.78 -10.14
C VAL A 87 21.98 -8.09 -11.36
N ASP A 88 23.23 -7.67 -11.21
CA ASP A 88 24.06 -7.10 -12.29
C ASP A 88 23.41 -5.91 -13.02
N LEU A 89 22.78 -5.01 -12.28
CA LEU A 89 22.20 -3.80 -12.84
C LEU A 89 23.27 -2.75 -13.12
N LYS A 90 23.45 -2.43 -14.39
CA LYS A 90 24.32 -1.32 -14.81
C LYS A 90 23.63 0.03 -14.58
N PRO A 91 24.39 1.12 -14.36
CA PRO A 91 23.83 2.47 -14.30
C PRO A 91 22.96 2.77 -15.54
N ASN A 92 21.84 3.42 -15.32
CA ASN A 92 20.85 3.77 -16.36
C ASN A 92 20.19 2.59 -17.10
N GLN A 93 20.42 1.36 -16.68
CA GLN A 93 19.80 0.18 -17.26
C GLN A 93 18.33 0.05 -16.82
N LYS A 94 17.52 -0.47 -17.75
CA LYS A 94 16.18 -0.98 -17.48
C LYS A 94 16.21 -2.51 -17.57
N LYS A 95 15.92 -3.18 -16.46
CA LYS A 95 15.86 -4.65 -16.43
C LYS A 95 14.46 -5.09 -16.03
N SER A 96 13.96 -6.14 -16.64
CA SER A 96 12.58 -6.59 -16.39
C SER A 96 12.56 -8.06 -16.06
N GLN A 97 11.66 -8.42 -15.16
CA GLN A 97 11.25 -9.79 -14.87
C GLN A 97 9.74 -9.93 -15.02
N THR A 98 9.29 -11.15 -15.17
CA THR A 98 7.87 -11.45 -15.35
C THR A 98 7.39 -12.28 -14.17
N ILE A 99 6.27 -11.87 -13.58
CA ILE A 99 5.51 -12.69 -12.62
C ILE A 99 4.21 -13.15 -13.28
N VAL A 100 3.68 -14.27 -12.81
CA VAL A 100 2.35 -14.74 -13.15
C VAL A 100 1.44 -14.44 -11.98
N ILE A 101 0.32 -13.79 -12.25
CA ILE A 101 -0.75 -13.53 -11.29
C ILE A 101 -1.90 -14.45 -11.68
N SER A 102 -2.26 -15.40 -10.83
CA SER A 102 -3.29 -16.39 -11.11
C SER A 102 -4.49 -16.20 -10.21
N ASN A 103 -5.68 -16.37 -10.77
CA ASN A 103 -6.89 -16.60 -9.99
C ASN A 103 -7.13 -18.10 -9.87
N THR A 104 -6.80 -18.67 -8.72
CA THR A 104 -7.01 -20.08 -8.40
C THR A 104 -8.33 -20.35 -7.68
N GLY A 105 -9.11 -19.28 -7.44
CA GLY A 105 -10.43 -19.33 -6.84
C GLY A 105 -11.53 -19.72 -7.83
N ARG A 106 -12.77 -19.65 -7.35
CA ARG A 106 -13.96 -20.08 -8.09
C ARG A 106 -14.86 -18.95 -8.58
N SER A 107 -14.56 -17.71 -8.21
CA SER A 107 -15.21 -16.50 -8.72
C SER A 107 -14.18 -15.54 -9.31
N ASP A 108 -14.68 -14.51 -10.01
CA ASP A 108 -13.82 -13.49 -10.59
C ASP A 108 -13.01 -12.78 -9.51
N LEU A 109 -11.71 -12.65 -9.72
CA LEU A 109 -10.79 -11.92 -8.87
C LEU A 109 -10.63 -10.50 -9.43
N ASN A 110 -11.07 -9.52 -8.68
CA ASN A 110 -10.89 -8.13 -9.04
C ASN A 110 -9.67 -7.55 -8.31
N ILE A 111 -8.71 -7.02 -9.08
CA ILE A 111 -7.57 -6.25 -8.58
C ILE A 111 -8.02 -4.79 -8.53
N GLN A 112 -8.43 -4.34 -7.35
CA GLN A 112 -9.06 -3.03 -7.16
C GLN A 112 -8.07 -1.89 -7.30
N ASP A 113 -6.86 -2.04 -6.73
CA ASP A 113 -5.80 -1.04 -6.87
C ASP A 113 -4.41 -1.70 -6.90
N MET A 114 -3.45 -0.94 -7.40
CA MET A 114 -2.04 -1.31 -7.38
C MET A 114 -1.20 -0.07 -7.10
N GLN A 115 -0.50 -0.08 -5.99
CA GLN A 115 0.36 1.00 -5.55
C GLN A 115 1.83 0.62 -5.70
N VAL A 116 2.60 1.46 -6.39
CA VAL A 116 4.03 1.28 -6.58
C VAL A 116 4.77 2.28 -5.69
N PHE A 117 5.44 1.78 -4.65
CA PHE A 117 6.12 2.61 -3.66
C PHE A 117 7.58 2.91 -4.00
N SER A 118 7.89 3.02 -5.28
CA SER A 118 9.24 3.35 -5.70
C SER A 118 9.26 3.96 -7.09
N MET A 119 9.99 5.03 -7.25
CA MET A 119 10.29 5.61 -8.57
C MET A 119 11.22 4.72 -9.42
N ALA A 120 11.87 3.72 -8.79
CA ALA A 120 12.72 2.77 -9.48
C ALA A 120 11.95 1.57 -10.04
N LEU A 121 10.63 1.47 -9.81
CA LEU A 121 9.79 0.41 -10.33
C LEU A 121 8.77 0.94 -11.34
N ALA A 122 8.57 0.18 -12.41
CA ALA A 122 7.48 0.36 -13.35
C ALA A 122 6.71 -0.96 -13.52
N VAL A 123 5.40 -0.90 -13.25
CA VAL A 123 4.48 -2.03 -13.38
C VAL A 123 3.25 -1.58 -14.15
N LYS A 124 2.77 -2.41 -15.09
CA LYS A 124 1.55 -2.13 -15.85
C LYS A 124 0.53 -3.22 -15.60
N LEU A 125 -0.64 -2.82 -15.14
CA LEU A 125 -1.79 -3.69 -14.98
C LEU A 125 -2.79 -3.43 -16.12
N LYS A 126 -2.76 -4.28 -17.15
CA LYS A 126 -3.65 -4.13 -18.32
C LYS A 126 -5.07 -4.65 -18.07
N LYS A 127 -5.21 -5.70 -17.28
CA LYS A 127 -6.50 -6.35 -16.97
C LYS A 127 -6.61 -6.42 -15.44
N ARG A 128 -7.72 -5.94 -14.92
CA ARG A 128 -7.99 -5.88 -13.47
C ARG A 128 -8.83 -7.04 -12.97
N VAL A 129 -9.68 -7.62 -13.83
CA VAL A 129 -10.54 -8.75 -13.47
C VAL A 129 -9.98 -10.02 -14.09
N LEU A 130 -9.71 -11.02 -13.27
CA LEU A 130 -9.23 -12.33 -13.67
C LEU A 130 -10.32 -13.36 -13.40
N LYS A 131 -10.77 -14.04 -14.44
CA LYS A 131 -11.70 -15.17 -14.30
C LYS A 131 -11.03 -16.35 -13.60
N PRO A 132 -11.81 -17.28 -13.01
CA PRO A 132 -11.28 -18.53 -12.48
C PRO A 132 -10.37 -19.25 -13.47
N GLY A 133 -9.17 -19.63 -13.03
CA GLY A 133 -8.14 -20.29 -13.85
C GLY A 133 -7.31 -19.36 -14.74
N GLU A 134 -7.62 -18.08 -14.86
CA GLU A 134 -6.79 -17.14 -15.63
C GLU A 134 -5.46 -16.85 -14.92
N SER A 135 -4.37 -16.85 -15.70
CA SER A 135 -3.00 -16.70 -15.21
C SER A 135 -2.17 -15.76 -16.09
N PRO A 136 -2.52 -14.48 -16.19
CA PRO A 136 -1.79 -13.54 -17.01
C PRO A 136 -0.39 -13.25 -16.46
N LYS A 137 0.57 -13.10 -17.38
CA LYS A 137 1.92 -12.64 -17.10
C LYS A 137 1.94 -11.12 -16.90
N ARG A 138 2.72 -10.66 -15.92
CA ARG A 138 2.94 -9.24 -15.64
C ARG A 138 4.42 -8.93 -15.62
N LYS A 139 4.78 -7.87 -16.33
CA LYS A 139 6.16 -7.40 -16.42
C LYS A 139 6.41 -6.37 -15.33
N ILE A 140 7.43 -6.60 -14.53
CA ILE A 140 7.96 -5.68 -13.54
C ILE A 140 9.31 -5.21 -14.04
N THR A 141 9.49 -3.90 -14.14
CA THR A 141 10.71 -3.29 -14.67
C THR A 141 11.38 -2.46 -13.59
N VAL A 142 12.66 -2.67 -13.38
CA VAL A 142 13.51 -1.84 -12.56
C VAL A 142 14.20 -0.79 -13.43
N LEU A 143 14.16 0.45 -12.96
CA LEU A 143 14.81 1.63 -13.56
C LEU A 143 16.05 1.96 -12.73
N ALA A 144 17.22 1.47 -13.12
CA ALA A 144 18.44 1.59 -12.33
C ALA A 144 18.83 3.05 -12.06
N GLN A 145 18.53 3.95 -12.98
CA GLN A 145 18.76 5.40 -12.83
C GLN A 145 18.07 6.03 -11.59
N ASN A 146 17.03 5.39 -11.07
CA ASN A 146 16.26 5.92 -9.94
C ASN A 146 16.59 5.21 -8.62
N LEU A 147 17.43 4.16 -8.62
CA LEU A 147 17.75 3.37 -7.42
C LEU A 147 18.44 4.19 -6.33
N HIS A 148 19.27 5.17 -6.72
CA HIS A 148 19.94 6.06 -5.75
C HIS A 148 18.98 6.90 -4.88
N ARG A 149 17.71 7.04 -5.30
CA ARG A 149 16.67 7.78 -4.58
C ARG A 149 15.79 6.88 -3.71
N VAL A 150 16.01 5.58 -3.74
CA VAL A 150 15.18 4.60 -3.03
C VAL A 150 15.81 4.31 -1.67
N LYS A 151 15.01 4.47 -0.62
CA LYS A 151 15.36 4.03 0.73
C LYS A 151 14.69 2.69 0.99
N GLY A 152 15.48 1.66 1.28
CA GLY A 152 14.98 0.32 1.55
C GLY A 152 14.58 -0.47 0.28
N THR A 153 13.87 -1.56 0.43
CA THR A 153 13.45 -2.43 -0.66
C THR A 153 12.24 -1.84 -1.39
N PRO A 154 12.32 -1.65 -2.73
CA PRO A 154 11.17 -1.22 -3.52
C PRO A 154 10.01 -2.21 -3.42
N ARG A 155 8.80 -1.71 -3.24
CA ARG A 155 7.59 -2.54 -3.05
C ARG A 155 6.47 -2.15 -4.01
N VAL A 156 5.70 -3.16 -4.38
CA VAL A 156 4.42 -3.02 -5.06
C VAL A 156 3.36 -3.63 -4.17
N LEU A 157 2.31 -2.88 -3.87
CA LEU A 157 1.14 -3.36 -3.16
C LEU A 157 0.01 -3.55 -4.16
N MET A 158 -0.67 -4.66 -4.09
CA MET A 158 -1.82 -4.96 -4.94
C MET A 158 -3.02 -5.27 -4.05
N ILE A 159 -4.08 -4.47 -4.18
CA ILE A 159 -5.31 -4.64 -3.40
C ILE A 159 -6.29 -5.49 -4.20
N THR A 160 -6.75 -6.57 -3.60
CA THR A 160 -7.62 -7.55 -4.25
C THR A 160 -8.85 -7.89 -3.42
N GLU A 161 -9.79 -8.59 -4.02
CA GLU A 161 -10.98 -9.14 -3.36
C GLU A 161 -10.74 -10.52 -2.74
N ASP A 162 -9.50 -11.01 -2.71
CA ASP A 162 -9.15 -12.21 -1.95
C ASP A 162 -9.17 -11.90 -0.44
N ARG A 163 -10.10 -12.51 0.29
CA ARG A 163 -10.27 -12.28 1.74
C ARG A 163 -9.08 -12.75 2.58
N ASN A 164 -8.31 -13.70 2.07
CA ASN A 164 -7.15 -14.27 2.77
C ASN A 164 -5.87 -13.52 2.47
N LEU A 165 -5.82 -12.85 1.30
CA LEU A 165 -4.69 -12.06 0.83
C LEU A 165 -5.23 -10.79 0.14
N PRO A 166 -5.81 -9.84 0.90
CA PRO A 166 -6.40 -8.63 0.33
C PRO A 166 -5.33 -7.66 -0.18
N ASP A 167 -4.08 -7.79 0.28
CA ASP A 167 -2.90 -6.98 -0.05
C ASP A 167 -1.59 -7.77 -0.08
#